data_1382481554f2d8ef5de90dc0452861b5
#
_entry.id   1382481554f2d8ef5de90dc0452861b5
#
_cell.length_a   1.000
_cell.length_b   1.000
_cell.length_c   1.000
_cell.angle_alpha   90.00
_cell.angle_beta   90.00
_cell.angle_gamma   90.00
#
_symmetry.space_group_name_H-M   'P 1'
#
loop_
_entity.id
_entity.type
_entity.pdbx_description
1 polymer ?
#
loop_
_entity_poly.entity_id
_entity_poly.type
_entity_poly.pdbx_seq_one_letter_code
_entity_poly.pdbx_strand_id
1 'polypeptide(L)'
;MSRQRRNVHVGLCGGGLGGLMAAIALARGGAQVTVLEAAAELGEIGAGIQMTPNVARFLQRWGISDIIGANLVQCERINIRAADGSLIAFSDFKRILRDYGFPWWVVNRYHLLAGLAESCKRHGVEIVLDARVDEIVFSDDVDSKVSVVTEKGARHAFDLLVGSDGVKSVVRKKLFPDVKPTALTMNAAYRAVIPYEEVFAKIPEAKSVLGNNIDVWTAPGSYFISYPMTAGTDFNAVLSHHTRDNHIVEDVEEADMVELRESFEHYDPIVQKIIHLIPESKRWPLLMTGPLESWSNKVKNVVLMGDAAHSMVNHLAQGAATSMEDGVFLGRVISDVVRGILSLPEAVEIYEKTRMPRAWTKQQVSFTSGQATFAAEPELSRRNLASRIETHGYFKNPVDPAHPPPAYRSWNLWGYPDSVPGVYAYDAESDADNAVCEFLGKQGPVDPTTRVSQRLREKWWSWSVVEAEDAQRGEKSKL
;
A
#
# COMPACT_ATOMS: atom_id res chain seq x y z
N MET A 1 -24.99 28.76 -17.94
CA MET A 1 -24.54 28.06 -19.15
C MET A 1 -24.28 26.61 -18.77
N SER A 2 -24.99 25.64 -19.38
CA SER A 2 -24.69 24.22 -19.18
C SER A 2 -23.30 23.94 -19.77
N ARG A 3 -22.32 23.59 -18.91
CA ARG A 3 -21.01 23.18 -19.38
C ARG A 3 -21.18 21.88 -20.17
N GLN A 4 -20.70 21.86 -21.41
CA GLN A 4 -20.80 20.67 -22.26
C GLN A 4 -19.91 19.56 -21.70
N ARG A 5 -20.46 18.36 -21.51
CA ARG A 5 -19.67 17.18 -21.13
C ARG A 5 -18.57 16.93 -22.18
N ARG A 6 -17.37 16.65 -21.70
CA ARG A 6 -16.24 16.28 -22.56
C ARG A 6 -16.14 14.76 -22.63
N ASN A 7 -15.85 14.25 -23.80
CA ASN A 7 -15.45 12.86 -23.94
C ASN A 7 -13.94 12.77 -23.62
N VAL A 8 -13.58 12.07 -22.54
CA VAL A 8 -12.20 11.90 -22.10
C VAL A 8 -11.86 10.43 -22.18
N HIS A 9 -10.89 10.09 -23.00
CA HIS A 9 -10.39 8.71 -23.13
C HIS A 9 -9.07 8.57 -22.38
N VAL A 10 -9.05 7.72 -21.35
CA VAL A 10 -7.88 7.47 -20.50
C VAL A 10 -7.32 6.09 -20.77
N GLY A 11 -6.01 6.03 -21.07
CA GLY A 11 -5.25 4.80 -21.14
C GLY A 11 -4.50 4.55 -19.84
N LEU A 12 -4.53 3.31 -19.35
CA LEU A 12 -3.68 2.88 -18.24
C LEU A 12 -2.66 1.85 -18.73
N CYS A 13 -1.39 2.08 -18.45
CA CYS A 13 -0.34 1.09 -18.62
C CYS A 13 -0.23 0.28 -17.33
N GLY A 14 -0.64 -0.99 -17.35
CA GLY A 14 -0.61 -1.91 -16.22
C GLY A 14 -1.98 -2.14 -15.56
N GLY A 15 -2.40 -3.40 -15.53
CA GLY A 15 -3.63 -3.91 -14.92
C GLY A 15 -3.43 -4.47 -13.52
N GLY A 16 -2.45 -3.97 -12.75
CA GLY A 16 -2.28 -4.33 -11.35
C GLY A 16 -3.37 -3.75 -10.45
N LEU A 17 -3.31 -4.02 -9.13
CA LEU A 17 -4.33 -3.60 -8.16
C LEU A 17 -4.64 -2.10 -8.22
N GLY A 18 -3.61 -1.25 -8.27
CA GLY A 18 -3.80 0.20 -8.39
C GLY A 18 -4.39 0.62 -9.73
N GLY A 19 -3.90 0.03 -10.84
CA GLY A 19 -4.39 0.32 -12.19
C GLY A 19 -5.85 -0.04 -12.39
N LEU A 20 -6.29 -1.23 -11.95
CA LEU A 20 -7.70 -1.62 -12.03
C LEU A 20 -8.59 -0.77 -11.12
N MET A 21 -8.10 -0.41 -9.93
CA MET A 21 -8.85 0.50 -9.04
C MET A 21 -9.01 1.89 -9.67
N ALA A 22 -7.96 2.42 -10.31
CA ALA A 22 -8.02 3.67 -11.08
C ALA A 22 -8.98 3.56 -12.25
N ALA A 23 -8.95 2.45 -12.99
CA ALA A 23 -9.85 2.22 -14.11
C ALA A 23 -11.32 2.26 -13.69
N ILE A 24 -11.67 1.61 -12.58
CA ILE A 24 -13.02 1.65 -12.00
C ILE A 24 -13.39 3.10 -11.63
N ALA A 25 -12.50 3.81 -10.93
CA ALA A 25 -12.77 5.18 -10.49
C ALA A 25 -12.99 6.14 -11.68
N LEU A 26 -12.16 6.05 -12.70
CA LEU A 26 -12.26 6.83 -13.94
C LEU A 26 -13.56 6.55 -14.71
N ALA A 27 -13.90 5.26 -14.87
CA ALA A 27 -15.13 4.86 -15.57
C ALA A 27 -16.38 5.32 -14.80
N ARG A 28 -16.40 5.22 -13.47
CA ARG A 28 -17.44 5.77 -12.59
C ARG A 28 -17.54 7.30 -12.73
N GLY A 29 -16.42 7.98 -12.97
CA GLY A 29 -16.34 9.42 -13.26
C GLY A 29 -16.86 9.80 -14.66
N GLY A 30 -17.15 8.82 -15.52
CA GLY A 30 -17.68 8.99 -16.86
C GLY A 30 -16.61 9.11 -17.96
N ALA A 31 -15.36 8.80 -17.70
CA ALA A 31 -14.32 8.67 -18.70
C ALA A 31 -14.46 7.34 -19.47
N GLN A 32 -14.05 7.33 -20.74
CA GLN A 32 -13.77 6.08 -21.46
C GLN A 32 -12.39 5.57 -21.00
N VAL A 33 -12.29 4.27 -20.70
CA VAL A 33 -11.08 3.70 -20.08
C VAL A 33 -10.63 2.45 -20.81
N THR A 34 -9.35 2.41 -21.18
CA THR A 34 -8.67 1.24 -21.72
C THR A 34 -7.44 0.92 -20.86
N VAL A 35 -7.34 -0.30 -20.36
CA VAL A 35 -6.19 -0.82 -19.62
C VAL A 35 -5.34 -1.68 -20.56
N LEU A 36 -4.06 -1.38 -20.70
CA LEU A 36 -3.09 -2.17 -21.44
C LEU A 36 -2.26 -2.99 -20.44
N GLU A 37 -2.50 -4.30 -20.39
CA GLU A 37 -1.81 -5.22 -19.48
C GLU A 37 -0.80 -6.08 -20.25
N ALA A 38 0.42 -6.13 -19.74
CA ALA A 38 1.51 -6.86 -20.38
C ALA A 38 1.36 -8.37 -20.30
N ALA A 39 0.70 -8.88 -19.27
CA ALA A 39 0.47 -10.30 -19.08
C ALA A 39 -0.64 -10.82 -20.01
N ALA A 40 -0.50 -12.08 -20.42
CA ALA A 40 -1.50 -12.76 -21.25
C ALA A 40 -2.78 -13.10 -20.49
N GLU A 41 -2.72 -13.09 -19.16
CA GLU A 41 -3.86 -13.28 -18.27
C GLU A 41 -3.68 -12.43 -17.02
N LEU A 42 -4.79 -12.02 -16.39
CA LEU A 42 -4.77 -11.37 -15.11
C LEU A 42 -4.56 -12.44 -14.03
N GLY A 43 -3.32 -12.56 -13.60
CA GLY A 43 -2.93 -13.48 -12.54
C GLY A 43 -1.78 -12.91 -11.72
N GLU A 44 -1.79 -13.14 -10.43
CA GLU A 44 -0.64 -12.88 -9.57
C GLU A 44 -0.28 -14.17 -8.83
N ILE A 45 1.01 -14.34 -8.53
CA ILE A 45 1.46 -15.40 -7.63
C ILE A 45 0.74 -15.19 -6.30
N GLY A 46 -0.01 -16.20 -5.86
CA GLY A 46 -0.94 -16.13 -4.73
C GLY A 46 -0.27 -15.81 -3.41
N ALA A 47 -0.01 -14.54 -3.16
CA ALA A 47 0.46 -14.05 -1.88
C ALA A 47 -0.64 -13.25 -1.18
N GLY A 48 -0.65 -13.27 0.15
CA GLY A 48 -1.59 -12.47 0.93
C GLY A 48 -1.30 -10.98 0.84
N ILE A 49 -2.36 -10.18 0.94
CA ILE A 49 -2.28 -8.73 1.03
C ILE A 49 -3.30 -8.20 2.04
N GLN A 50 -2.98 -7.07 2.66
CA GLN A 50 -3.83 -6.43 3.65
C GLN A 50 -4.58 -5.24 3.02
N MET A 51 -5.89 -5.19 3.25
CA MET A 51 -6.77 -4.09 2.85
C MET A 51 -7.23 -3.34 4.09
N THR A 52 -6.52 -2.27 4.38
CA THR A 52 -6.76 -1.39 5.53
C THR A 52 -7.96 -0.47 5.30
N PRO A 53 -8.57 0.14 6.34
CA PRO A 53 -9.80 0.92 6.24
C PRO A 53 -9.83 2.01 5.16
N ASN A 54 -8.67 2.64 4.87
CA ASN A 54 -8.54 3.66 3.83
C ASN A 54 -8.83 3.16 2.41
N VAL A 55 -8.72 1.86 2.15
CA VAL A 55 -9.07 1.24 0.86
C VAL A 55 -10.26 0.29 0.98
N ALA A 56 -10.44 -0.39 2.13
CA ALA A 56 -11.61 -1.24 2.37
C ALA A 56 -12.91 -0.46 2.16
N ARG A 57 -12.95 0.84 2.48
CA ARG A 57 -14.08 1.73 2.23
C ARG A 57 -14.53 1.77 0.78
N PHE A 58 -13.60 1.78 -0.17
CA PHE A 58 -13.92 1.81 -1.61
C PHE A 58 -14.35 0.45 -2.10
N LEU A 59 -13.74 -0.63 -1.59
CA LEU A 59 -14.18 -1.99 -1.88
C LEU A 59 -15.64 -2.20 -1.47
N GLN A 60 -16.04 -1.67 -0.30
CA GLN A 60 -17.44 -1.73 0.17
C GLN A 60 -18.35 -0.77 -0.59
N ARG A 61 -18.02 0.52 -0.64
CA ARG A 61 -18.88 1.56 -1.26
C ARG A 61 -19.19 1.27 -2.74
N TRP A 62 -18.26 0.61 -3.44
CA TRP A 62 -18.40 0.31 -4.86
C TRP A 62 -18.85 -1.13 -5.11
N GLY A 63 -19.21 -1.90 -4.07
CA GLY A 63 -19.69 -3.25 -4.16
C GLY A 63 -18.66 -4.28 -4.63
N ILE A 64 -17.38 -3.95 -4.60
CA ILE A 64 -16.29 -4.84 -4.97
C ILE A 64 -16.13 -5.94 -3.92
N SER A 65 -16.32 -5.61 -2.64
CA SER A 65 -16.30 -6.58 -1.55
C SER A 65 -17.32 -7.70 -1.74
N ASP A 66 -18.49 -7.41 -2.31
CA ASP A 66 -19.53 -8.41 -2.55
C ASP A 66 -19.11 -9.37 -3.69
N ILE A 67 -18.35 -8.86 -4.66
CA ILE A 67 -17.80 -9.69 -5.76
C ILE A 67 -16.75 -10.67 -5.22
N ILE A 68 -15.86 -10.20 -4.33
CA ILE A 68 -14.79 -11.01 -3.74
C ILE A 68 -15.35 -11.98 -2.70
N GLY A 69 -16.40 -11.57 -1.97
CA GLY A 69 -17.12 -12.38 -1.00
C GLY A 69 -16.26 -12.89 0.15
N ALA A 70 -16.44 -14.16 0.51
CA ALA A 70 -15.79 -14.79 1.66
C ALA A 70 -14.25 -14.83 1.58
N ASN A 71 -13.65 -14.60 0.40
CA ASN A 71 -12.21 -14.53 0.25
C ASN A 71 -11.58 -13.28 0.92
N LEU A 72 -12.40 -12.27 1.27
CA LEU A 72 -12.01 -11.19 2.18
C LEU A 72 -12.13 -11.69 3.62
N VAL A 73 -11.02 -12.03 4.24
CA VAL A 73 -11.02 -12.48 5.63
C VAL A 73 -10.88 -11.27 6.54
N GLN A 74 -11.85 -11.10 7.46
CA GLN A 74 -11.79 -10.05 8.47
C GLN A 74 -11.00 -10.56 9.66
N CYS A 75 -9.80 -10.02 9.87
CA CYS A 75 -9.01 -10.29 11.05
C CYS A 75 -9.60 -9.59 12.29
N GLU A 76 -9.35 -10.18 13.47
CA GLU A 76 -9.79 -9.61 14.74
C GLU A 76 -8.77 -8.62 15.29
N ARG A 77 -7.48 -8.88 15.11
CA ARG A 77 -6.38 -8.04 15.62
C ARG A 77 -5.07 -8.32 14.91
N ILE A 78 -4.12 -7.42 15.09
CA ILE A 78 -2.70 -7.65 14.85
C ILE A 78 -2.00 -7.82 16.19
N ASN A 79 -1.24 -8.90 16.35
CA ASN A 79 -0.43 -9.18 17.52
C ASN A 79 1.05 -8.96 17.17
N ILE A 80 1.77 -8.27 18.03
CA ILE A 80 3.22 -8.13 17.95
C ILE A 80 3.83 -9.01 19.05
N ARG A 81 4.71 -9.91 18.68
CA ARG A 81 5.36 -10.87 19.58
C ARG A 81 6.87 -10.69 19.54
N ALA A 82 7.53 -11.02 20.64
CA ALA A 82 8.97 -11.24 20.64
C ALA A 82 9.30 -12.56 19.93
N ALA A 83 10.57 -12.79 19.66
CA ALA A 83 11.04 -14.03 19.03
C ALA A 83 10.59 -15.28 19.78
N ASP A 84 10.56 -15.24 21.13
CA ASP A 84 10.12 -16.33 22.00
C ASP A 84 8.59 -16.58 22.02
N GLY A 85 7.83 -15.86 21.18
CA GLY A 85 6.36 -15.94 21.09
C GLY A 85 5.62 -15.11 22.13
N SER A 86 6.28 -14.50 23.11
CA SER A 86 5.62 -13.65 24.12
C SER A 86 4.99 -12.42 23.50
N LEU A 87 3.73 -12.10 23.90
CA LEU A 87 3.01 -10.94 23.37
C LEU A 87 3.63 -9.63 23.86
N ILE A 88 4.00 -8.77 22.92
CA ILE A 88 4.52 -7.42 23.19
C ILE A 88 3.40 -6.40 23.16
N ALA A 89 2.60 -6.43 22.07
CA ALA A 89 1.53 -5.46 21.83
C ALA A 89 0.47 -6.05 20.90
N PHE A 90 -0.68 -5.39 20.82
CA PHE A 90 -1.68 -5.69 19.80
C PHE A 90 -2.55 -4.47 19.46
N SER A 91 -3.19 -4.51 18.28
CA SER A 91 -4.25 -3.59 17.90
C SER A 91 -5.55 -4.35 17.67
N ASP A 92 -6.63 -3.87 18.29
CA ASP A 92 -7.97 -4.45 18.14
C ASP A 92 -8.66 -3.89 16.89
N PHE A 93 -8.94 -4.76 15.93
CA PHE A 93 -9.59 -4.36 14.68
C PHE A 93 -11.09 -4.11 14.82
N LYS A 94 -11.75 -4.61 15.88
CA LYS A 94 -13.13 -4.21 16.22
C LYS A 94 -13.18 -2.73 16.57
N ARG A 95 -12.16 -2.25 17.28
CA ARG A 95 -12.04 -0.82 17.57
C ARG A 95 -11.76 -0.02 16.30
N ILE A 96 -10.85 -0.49 15.42
CA ILE A 96 -10.57 0.16 14.13
C ILE A 96 -11.84 0.25 13.29
N LEU A 97 -12.62 -0.82 13.20
CA LEU A 97 -13.91 -0.82 12.51
C LEU A 97 -14.89 0.21 13.10
N ARG A 98 -15.00 0.27 14.45
CA ARG A 98 -15.86 1.24 15.13
C ARG A 98 -15.43 2.68 14.88
N ASP A 99 -14.11 2.96 14.99
CA ASP A 99 -13.58 4.32 14.96
C ASP A 99 -13.45 4.87 13.52
N TYR A 100 -13.25 4.01 12.51
CA TYR A 100 -13.08 4.41 11.10
C TYR A 100 -14.22 3.95 10.17
N GLY A 101 -15.16 3.12 10.69
CA GLY A 101 -16.35 2.68 9.96
C GLY A 101 -16.10 1.61 8.89
N PHE A 102 -14.86 1.14 8.71
CA PHE A 102 -14.49 0.17 7.69
C PHE A 102 -13.57 -0.91 8.24
N PRO A 103 -13.68 -2.16 7.76
CA PRO A 103 -12.92 -3.27 8.27
C PRO A 103 -11.45 -3.23 7.80
N TRP A 104 -10.64 -4.03 8.51
CA TRP A 104 -9.34 -4.45 8.03
C TRP A 104 -9.45 -5.88 7.52
N TRP A 105 -9.26 -6.06 6.23
CA TRP A 105 -9.28 -7.36 5.58
C TRP A 105 -7.89 -7.83 5.21
N VAL A 106 -7.75 -9.14 5.15
CA VAL A 106 -6.66 -9.84 4.47
C VAL A 106 -7.26 -10.67 3.34
N VAL A 107 -6.54 -10.80 2.25
CA VAL A 107 -7.03 -11.48 1.05
C VAL A 107 -5.86 -12.02 0.23
N ASN A 108 -6.09 -13.08 -0.52
CA ASN A 108 -5.16 -13.49 -1.57
C ASN A 108 -5.21 -12.48 -2.72
N ARG A 109 -4.05 -12.02 -3.19
CA ARG A 109 -3.94 -11.03 -4.29
C ARG A 109 -4.69 -11.45 -5.54
N TYR A 110 -4.69 -12.76 -5.84
CA TYR A 110 -5.45 -13.31 -6.95
C TYR A 110 -6.95 -13.00 -6.85
N HIS A 111 -7.57 -13.24 -5.72
CA HIS A 111 -9.00 -12.97 -5.52
C HIS A 111 -9.31 -11.47 -5.54
N LEU A 112 -8.42 -10.64 -4.98
CA LEU A 112 -8.58 -9.19 -5.04
C LEU A 112 -8.51 -8.69 -6.49
N LEU A 113 -7.51 -9.15 -7.26
CA LEU A 113 -7.32 -8.76 -8.65
C LEU A 113 -8.51 -9.22 -9.52
N ALA A 114 -8.97 -10.45 -9.33
CA ALA A 114 -10.14 -11.00 -10.05
C ALA A 114 -11.41 -10.19 -9.73
N GLY A 115 -11.62 -9.83 -8.46
CA GLY A 115 -12.76 -8.98 -8.07
C GLY A 115 -12.72 -7.57 -8.66
N LEU A 116 -11.54 -6.97 -8.74
CA LEU A 116 -11.33 -5.68 -9.41
C LEU A 116 -11.56 -5.77 -10.91
N ALA A 117 -11.05 -6.82 -11.57
CA ALA A 117 -11.24 -7.05 -13.00
C ALA A 117 -12.71 -7.24 -13.37
N GLU A 118 -13.45 -8.02 -12.58
CA GLU A 118 -14.90 -8.17 -12.77
C GLU A 118 -15.64 -6.85 -12.56
N SER A 119 -15.23 -6.03 -11.58
CA SER A 119 -15.79 -4.69 -11.40
C SER A 119 -15.46 -3.78 -12.58
N CYS A 120 -14.26 -3.82 -13.13
CA CYS A 120 -13.88 -3.09 -14.36
C CYS A 120 -14.84 -3.44 -15.51
N LYS A 121 -15.07 -4.74 -15.73
CA LYS A 121 -16.00 -5.21 -16.77
C LYS A 121 -17.41 -4.66 -16.57
N ARG A 122 -17.92 -4.66 -15.34
CA ARG A 122 -19.26 -4.09 -15.01
C ARG A 122 -19.37 -2.60 -15.28
N HIS A 123 -18.26 -1.88 -15.22
CA HIS A 123 -18.20 -0.44 -15.52
C HIS A 123 -17.81 -0.13 -16.97
N GLY A 124 -17.74 -1.13 -17.86
CA GLY A 124 -17.43 -0.94 -19.27
C GLY A 124 -15.97 -0.57 -19.56
N VAL A 125 -15.06 -0.90 -18.66
CA VAL A 125 -13.62 -0.74 -18.87
C VAL A 125 -13.14 -1.80 -19.87
N GLU A 126 -12.42 -1.38 -20.90
CA GLU A 126 -11.73 -2.25 -21.82
C GLU A 126 -10.39 -2.69 -21.21
N ILE A 127 -10.16 -3.99 -21.05
CA ILE A 127 -8.88 -4.56 -20.61
C ILE A 127 -8.28 -5.32 -21.78
N VAL A 128 -7.15 -4.84 -22.29
CA VAL A 128 -6.41 -5.47 -23.38
C VAL A 128 -5.21 -6.20 -22.75
N LEU A 129 -5.28 -7.52 -22.77
CA LEU A 129 -4.22 -8.41 -22.29
C LEU A 129 -3.14 -8.62 -23.36
N ASP A 130 -1.95 -9.07 -22.95
CA ASP A 130 -0.83 -9.32 -23.84
C ASP A 130 -0.46 -8.07 -24.66
N ALA A 131 -0.63 -6.91 -24.03
CA ALA A 131 -0.47 -5.57 -24.60
C ALA A 131 0.65 -4.79 -23.91
N ARG A 132 1.83 -5.42 -23.81
CA ARG A 132 3.01 -4.75 -23.24
C ARG A 132 3.32 -3.49 -24.05
N VAL A 133 3.38 -2.36 -23.37
CA VAL A 133 3.74 -1.07 -23.96
C VAL A 133 5.23 -1.03 -24.25
N ASP A 134 5.59 -0.71 -25.47
CA ASP A 134 6.98 -0.58 -25.95
C ASP A 134 7.34 0.88 -26.21
N GLU A 135 6.48 1.60 -26.93
CA GLU A 135 6.74 2.98 -27.32
C GLU A 135 5.62 3.90 -26.82
N ILE A 136 6.01 5.06 -26.29
CA ILE A 136 5.12 6.14 -25.89
C ILE A 136 5.56 7.42 -26.60
N VAL A 137 4.63 7.99 -27.37
CA VAL A 137 4.84 9.23 -28.12
C VAL A 137 3.88 10.29 -27.61
N PHE A 138 4.42 11.39 -27.14
CA PHE A 138 3.66 12.59 -26.75
C PHE A 138 4.38 13.85 -27.24
N SER A 139 3.63 14.91 -27.44
CA SER A 139 4.17 16.21 -27.85
C SER A 139 3.97 17.25 -26.73
N ASP A 140 4.59 18.42 -26.90
CA ASP A 140 4.37 19.57 -26.03
C ASP A 140 3.08 20.35 -26.36
N ASP A 141 2.28 19.86 -27.31
CA ASP A 141 0.99 20.42 -27.63
C ASP A 141 -0.10 19.84 -26.71
N VAL A 142 -0.77 20.70 -25.95
CA VAL A 142 -1.78 20.37 -24.95
C VAL A 142 -3.01 19.66 -25.54
N ASP A 143 -3.33 19.94 -26.79
CA ASP A 143 -4.48 19.37 -27.49
C ASP A 143 -4.15 18.04 -28.19
N SER A 144 -2.87 17.65 -28.21
CA SER A 144 -2.47 16.39 -28.85
C SER A 144 -2.68 15.18 -27.94
N LYS A 145 -3.15 14.08 -28.54
CA LYS A 145 -3.27 12.81 -27.83
C LYS A 145 -1.91 12.15 -27.62
N VAL A 146 -1.81 11.40 -26.53
CA VAL A 146 -0.68 10.52 -26.28
C VAL A 146 -0.87 9.23 -27.10
N SER A 147 0.13 8.89 -27.92
CA SER A 147 0.11 7.66 -28.71
C SER A 147 0.95 6.59 -28.03
N VAL A 148 0.41 5.38 -27.94
CA VAL A 148 1.06 4.21 -27.35
C VAL A 148 1.14 3.11 -28.39
N VAL A 149 2.30 2.46 -28.51
CA VAL A 149 2.51 1.30 -29.35
C VAL A 149 2.88 0.11 -28.45
N THR A 150 2.21 -1.01 -28.65
CA THR A 150 2.56 -2.24 -27.92
C THR A 150 3.65 -3.02 -28.65
N GLU A 151 4.33 -3.95 -27.97
CA GLU A 151 5.33 -4.86 -28.59
C GLU A 151 4.77 -5.61 -29.82
N LYS A 152 3.46 -5.87 -29.87
CA LYS A 152 2.77 -6.49 -31.01
C LYS A 152 2.40 -5.51 -32.14
N GLY A 153 2.77 -4.24 -32.00
CA GLY A 153 2.52 -3.19 -32.99
C GLY A 153 1.13 -2.58 -32.96
N ALA A 154 0.26 -2.95 -32.00
CA ALA A 154 -1.05 -2.30 -31.82
C ALA A 154 -0.84 -0.86 -31.36
N ARG A 155 -1.64 0.07 -31.95
CA ARG A 155 -1.57 1.49 -31.67
C ARG A 155 -2.81 1.98 -30.94
N HIS A 156 -2.63 2.73 -29.88
CA HIS A 156 -3.72 3.35 -29.11
C HIS A 156 -3.44 4.86 -28.97
N ALA A 157 -4.49 5.66 -28.83
CA ALA A 157 -4.37 7.10 -28.62
C ALA A 157 -5.33 7.56 -27.51
N PHE A 158 -4.79 8.27 -26.52
CA PHE A 158 -5.48 8.69 -25.32
C PHE A 158 -5.37 10.18 -25.07
N ASP A 159 -6.37 10.76 -24.44
CA ASP A 159 -6.32 12.14 -23.96
C ASP A 159 -5.42 12.24 -22.71
N LEU A 160 -5.41 11.17 -21.88
CA LEU A 160 -4.53 11.01 -20.72
C LEU A 160 -3.97 9.59 -20.72
N LEU A 161 -2.66 9.46 -20.53
CA LEU A 161 -2.00 8.19 -20.24
C LEU A 161 -1.59 8.13 -18.78
N VAL A 162 -1.98 7.05 -18.08
CA VAL A 162 -1.61 6.80 -16.69
C VAL A 162 -0.62 5.64 -16.62
N GLY A 163 0.58 5.88 -16.12
CA GLY A 163 1.57 4.86 -15.82
C GLY A 163 1.28 4.21 -14.47
N SER A 164 0.67 3.02 -14.49
CA SER A 164 0.39 2.14 -13.35
C SER A 164 1.13 0.79 -13.48
N ASP A 165 2.25 0.79 -14.19
CA ASP A 165 3.03 -0.34 -14.65
C ASP A 165 4.13 -0.79 -13.65
N GLY A 166 3.96 -0.42 -12.38
CA GLY A 166 4.70 -0.96 -11.27
C GLY A 166 6.15 -0.45 -11.17
N VAL A 167 6.92 -1.11 -10.31
CA VAL A 167 8.27 -0.68 -9.95
C VAL A 167 9.24 -0.60 -11.13
N LYS A 168 9.08 -1.46 -12.16
CA LYS A 168 9.89 -1.47 -13.39
C LYS A 168 9.28 -0.64 -14.53
N SER A 169 8.48 0.39 -14.19
CA SER A 169 7.69 1.22 -15.11
C SER A 169 8.42 1.70 -16.36
N VAL A 170 7.85 1.41 -17.52
CA VAL A 170 8.30 1.93 -18.82
C VAL A 170 7.85 3.39 -18.99
N VAL A 171 6.67 3.76 -18.43
CA VAL A 171 6.18 5.14 -18.48
C VAL A 171 7.09 6.06 -17.68
N ARG A 172 7.49 5.65 -16.45
CA ARG A 172 8.48 6.42 -15.66
C ARG A 172 9.81 6.55 -16.41
N LYS A 173 10.34 5.46 -16.96
CA LYS A 173 11.60 5.47 -17.72
C LYS A 173 11.53 6.46 -18.89
N LYS A 174 10.37 6.59 -19.52
CA LYS A 174 10.17 7.55 -20.63
C LYS A 174 10.13 9.00 -20.14
N LEU A 175 9.50 9.27 -18.99
CA LEU A 175 9.39 10.61 -18.42
C LEU A 175 10.67 11.04 -17.69
N PHE A 176 11.28 10.13 -16.95
CA PHE A 176 12.39 10.38 -16.03
C PHE A 176 13.45 9.27 -16.19
N PRO A 177 14.22 9.28 -17.28
CA PRO A 177 15.14 8.17 -17.64
C PRO A 177 16.23 7.92 -16.60
N ASP A 178 16.61 8.94 -15.84
CA ASP A 178 17.66 8.87 -14.83
C ASP A 178 17.16 8.31 -13.49
N VAL A 179 15.83 8.20 -13.29
CA VAL A 179 15.26 7.70 -12.04
C VAL A 179 15.06 6.20 -12.11
N LYS A 180 15.82 5.48 -11.28
CA LYS A 180 15.74 4.02 -11.15
C LYS A 180 15.28 3.63 -9.76
N PRO A 181 14.50 2.55 -9.62
CA PRO A 181 14.23 1.96 -8.31
C PRO A 181 15.54 1.49 -7.69
N THR A 182 15.67 1.65 -6.39
CA THR A 182 16.88 1.30 -5.65
C THR A 182 16.53 0.44 -4.45
N ALA A 183 17.29 -0.62 -4.22
CA ALA A 183 17.26 -1.37 -2.98
C ALA A 183 18.10 -0.63 -1.93
N LEU A 184 17.43 -0.06 -0.93
CA LEU A 184 18.07 0.75 0.12
C LEU A 184 18.42 -0.05 1.38
N THR A 185 18.00 -1.32 1.45
CA THR A 185 18.18 -2.16 2.64
C THR A 185 18.75 -3.51 2.24
N MET A 186 19.49 -4.12 3.16
CA MET A 186 19.97 -5.50 3.05
C MET A 186 18.90 -6.55 3.32
N ASN A 187 17.63 -6.13 3.38
CA ASN A 187 16.51 -7.01 3.67
C ASN A 187 15.87 -7.45 2.36
N ALA A 188 15.48 -8.70 2.32
CA ALA A 188 14.59 -9.23 1.29
C ALA A 188 13.31 -9.76 1.92
N ALA A 189 12.24 -9.83 1.14
CA ALA A 189 11.00 -10.44 1.56
C ALA A 189 10.88 -11.85 0.99
N TYR A 190 10.54 -12.80 1.85
CA TYR A 190 10.23 -14.18 1.48
C TYR A 190 8.75 -14.43 1.72
N ARG A 191 8.15 -15.28 0.91
CA ARG A 191 6.71 -15.56 1.00
C ARG A 191 6.44 -17.04 0.81
N ALA A 192 5.50 -17.54 1.61
CA ALA A 192 4.98 -18.89 1.45
C ALA A 192 3.49 -18.91 1.74
N VAL A 193 2.80 -19.81 1.07
CA VAL A 193 1.38 -20.11 1.30
C VAL A 193 1.27 -21.60 1.60
N ILE A 194 0.65 -21.94 2.73
CA ILE A 194 0.49 -23.31 3.19
C ILE A 194 -0.97 -23.50 3.59
N PRO A 195 -1.65 -24.58 3.22
CA PRO A 195 -2.98 -24.86 3.73
C PRO A 195 -2.98 -24.99 5.26
N TYR A 196 -3.94 -24.35 5.95
CA TYR A 196 -4.05 -24.49 7.41
C TYR A 196 -4.23 -25.94 7.86
N GLU A 197 -4.91 -26.75 7.06
CA GLU A 197 -5.04 -28.18 7.33
C GLU A 197 -3.68 -28.86 7.46
N GLU A 198 -2.74 -28.56 6.57
CA GLU A 198 -1.39 -29.10 6.63
C GLU A 198 -0.62 -28.58 7.85
N VAL A 199 -0.70 -27.24 8.12
CA VAL A 199 -0.05 -26.66 9.30
C VAL A 199 -0.54 -27.33 10.57
N PHE A 200 -1.86 -27.47 10.74
CA PHE A 200 -2.44 -28.02 11.97
C PHE A 200 -2.31 -29.53 12.09
N ALA A 201 -2.16 -30.24 10.97
CA ALA A 201 -1.87 -31.69 11.00
C ALA A 201 -0.44 -31.98 11.45
N LYS A 202 0.52 -31.13 10.98
CA LYS A 202 1.95 -31.32 11.30
C LYS A 202 2.38 -30.59 12.58
N ILE A 203 1.67 -29.52 12.98
CA ILE A 203 1.96 -28.67 14.13
C ILE A 203 0.64 -28.42 14.91
N PRO A 204 0.11 -29.41 15.63
CA PRO A 204 -1.19 -29.28 16.32
C PRO A 204 -1.23 -28.12 17.33
N GLU A 205 -0.12 -27.82 17.98
CA GLU A 205 0.03 -26.72 18.94
C GLU A 205 -0.13 -25.34 18.31
N ALA A 206 0.08 -25.20 17.00
CA ALA A 206 -0.13 -23.94 16.27
C ALA A 206 -1.57 -23.43 16.38
N LYS A 207 -2.56 -24.31 16.62
CA LYS A 207 -3.97 -23.93 16.84
C LYS A 207 -4.17 -23.00 18.04
N SER A 208 -3.28 -23.01 19.02
CA SER A 208 -3.35 -22.15 20.20
C SER A 208 -2.91 -20.71 19.92
N VAL A 209 -2.17 -20.48 18.83
CA VAL A 209 -1.58 -19.19 18.47
C VAL A 209 -2.21 -18.62 17.20
N LEU A 210 -2.34 -19.47 16.17
CA LEU A 210 -2.85 -19.05 14.86
C LEU A 210 -4.38 -19.06 14.82
N GLY A 211 -4.96 -17.99 14.34
CA GLY A 211 -6.41 -17.82 14.19
C GLY A 211 -6.71 -16.70 13.20
N ASN A 212 -7.88 -16.04 13.35
CA ASN A 212 -8.24 -14.89 12.54
C ASN A 212 -7.49 -13.61 12.94
N ASN A 213 -6.18 -13.71 13.06
CA ASN A 213 -5.30 -12.63 13.45
C ASN A 213 -4.19 -12.43 12.41
N ILE A 214 -3.61 -11.24 12.45
CA ILE A 214 -2.28 -11.02 11.90
C ILE A 214 -1.32 -11.18 13.07
N ASP A 215 -0.39 -12.11 12.99
CA ASP A 215 0.63 -12.31 14.00
C ASP A 215 2.01 -11.94 13.44
N VAL A 216 2.76 -11.13 14.19
CA VAL A 216 4.07 -10.62 13.82
C VAL A 216 5.06 -10.97 14.94
N TRP A 217 6.03 -11.81 14.64
CA TRP A 217 7.17 -12.07 15.53
C TRP A 217 8.35 -11.23 15.09
N THR A 218 9.02 -10.61 16.05
CA THR A 218 10.16 -9.72 15.77
C THR A 218 11.37 -10.12 16.58
N ALA A 219 12.55 -10.09 15.94
CA ALA A 219 13.85 -10.27 16.55
C ALA A 219 14.85 -9.25 15.95
N PRO A 220 16.06 -9.11 16.54
CA PRO A 220 17.10 -8.31 15.91
C PRO A 220 17.36 -8.75 14.47
N GLY A 221 17.22 -7.84 13.52
CA GLY A 221 17.50 -8.08 12.11
C GLY A 221 16.53 -9.00 11.36
N SER A 222 15.39 -9.39 11.95
CA SER A 222 14.42 -10.27 11.29
C SER A 222 13.00 -10.14 11.83
N TYR A 223 12.01 -10.52 11.01
CA TYR A 223 10.63 -10.70 11.44
C TYR A 223 9.93 -11.80 10.65
N PHE A 224 8.90 -12.37 11.26
CA PHE A 224 7.97 -13.31 10.66
C PHE A 224 6.53 -12.76 10.82
N ILE A 225 5.77 -12.71 9.72
CA ILE A 225 4.37 -12.28 9.73
C ILE A 225 3.51 -13.40 9.19
N SER A 226 2.38 -13.65 9.85
CA SER A 226 1.39 -14.61 9.37
C SER A 226 -0.03 -14.06 9.44
N TYR A 227 -0.89 -14.50 8.55
CA TYR A 227 -2.33 -14.24 8.57
C TYR A 227 -3.09 -15.20 7.67
N PRO A 228 -4.40 -15.43 7.96
CA PRO A 228 -5.26 -16.25 7.11
C PRO A 228 -5.58 -15.56 5.80
N MET A 229 -5.88 -16.34 4.76
CA MET A 229 -6.43 -15.86 3.49
C MET A 229 -7.31 -16.94 2.86
N THR A 230 -7.91 -16.69 1.67
CA THR A 230 -8.75 -17.64 0.95
C THR A 230 -9.86 -18.22 1.84
N ALA A 231 -10.76 -17.35 2.31
CA ALA A 231 -11.83 -17.71 3.25
C ALA A 231 -11.33 -18.39 4.55
N GLY A 232 -10.06 -18.18 4.93
CA GLY A 232 -9.46 -18.78 6.14
C GLY A 232 -8.89 -20.18 5.94
N THR A 233 -8.80 -20.68 4.70
CA THR A 233 -8.24 -22.02 4.41
C THR A 233 -6.74 -22.03 4.25
N ASP A 234 -6.16 -20.90 3.81
CA ASP A 234 -4.73 -20.79 3.55
C ASP A 234 -4.04 -19.92 4.62
N PHE A 235 -2.86 -20.35 4.98
CA PHE A 235 -1.92 -19.65 5.84
C PHE A 235 -0.90 -18.93 4.97
N ASN A 236 -0.84 -17.61 5.11
CA ASN A 236 0.18 -16.79 4.47
C ASN A 236 1.31 -16.51 5.43
N ALA A 237 2.54 -16.80 5.03
CA ALA A 237 3.76 -16.44 5.73
C ALA A 237 4.57 -15.42 4.94
N VAL A 238 4.99 -14.37 5.61
CA VAL A 238 5.95 -13.38 5.09
C VAL A 238 7.11 -13.31 6.06
N LEU A 239 8.30 -13.55 5.54
CA LEU A 239 9.53 -13.50 6.31
C LEU A 239 10.42 -12.40 5.75
N SER A 240 11.21 -11.80 6.62
CA SER A 240 12.27 -10.91 6.20
C SER A 240 13.42 -10.96 7.21
N HIS A 241 14.63 -10.99 6.71
CA HIS A 241 15.84 -10.93 7.52
C HIS A 241 16.94 -10.18 6.79
N HIS A 242 17.98 -9.77 7.51
CA HIS A 242 19.20 -9.28 6.91
C HIS A 242 19.89 -10.43 6.19
N THR A 243 20.19 -10.25 4.91
CA THR A 243 20.91 -11.25 4.11
C THR A 243 22.33 -11.46 4.65
N ARG A 244 22.86 -12.65 4.48
CA ARG A 244 24.28 -12.90 4.77
C ARG A 244 25.17 -12.01 3.93
N ASP A 245 26.33 -11.68 4.47
CA ASP A 245 27.34 -10.87 3.81
C ASP A 245 26.85 -9.49 3.32
N ASN A 246 25.73 -9.01 3.88
CA ASN A 246 25.10 -7.76 3.50
C ASN A 246 24.75 -7.66 2.00
N HIS A 247 24.44 -8.80 1.37
CA HIS A 247 24.03 -8.86 -0.02
C HIS A 247 22.74 -8.06 -0.24
N ILE A 248 22.78 -7.14 -1.19
CA ILE A 248 21.61 -6.35 -1.60
C ILE A 248 20.91 -7.09 -2.74
N VAL A 249 19.66 -7.48 -2.51
CA VAL A 249 18.82 -8.14 -3.51
C VAL A 249 18.23 -7.07 -4.43
N GLU A 250 18.60 -7.10 -5.71
CA GLU A 250 18.12 -6.14 -6.72
C GLU A 250 17.01 -6.73 -7.62
N ASP A 251 17.03 -8.02 -7.84
CA ASP A 251 16.03 -8.77 -8.60
C ASP A 251 15.47 -9.93 -7.77
N VAL A 252 14.41 -10.58 -8.27
CA VAL A 252 13.86 -11.78 -7.64
C VAL A 252 14.83 -12.93 -7.83
N GLU A 253 15.21 -13.57 -6.73
CA GLU A 253 16.15 -14.67 -6.71
C GLU A 253 15.55 -15.89 -6.01
N GLU A 254 16.06 -17.07 -6.25
CA GLU A 254 15.74 -18.26 -5.45
C GLU A 254 16.30 -18.10 -4.04
N ALA A 255 15.53 -18.48 -3.03
CA ALA A 255 15.96 -18.38 -1.64
C ALA A 255 16.91 -19.51 -1.28
N ASP A 256 18.00 -19.18 -0.57
CA ASP A 256 18.75 -20.17 0.16
C ASP A 256 17.94 -20.62 1.40
N MET A 257 17.33 -21.80 1.32
CA MET A 257 16.47 -22.32 2.38
C MET A 257 17.26 -22.73 3.64
N VAL A 258 18.57 -22.93 3.53
CA VAL A 258 19.43 -23.19 4.71
C VAL A 258 19.64 -21.87 5.44
N GLU A 259 20.07 -20.83 4.73
CA GLU A 259 20.20 -19.49 5.28
C GLU A 259 18.89 -19.00 5.92
N LEU A 260 17.77 -19.20 5.24
CA LEU A 260 16.46 -18.80 5.75
C LEU A 260 16.14 -19.49 7.07
N ARG A 261 16.31 -20.82 7.17
CA ARG A 261 16.03 -21.58 8.40
C ARG A 261 16.94 -21.19 9.55
N GLU A 262 18.24 -21.04 9.30
CA GLU A 262 19.22 -20.61 10.31
C GLU A 262 18.93 -19.20 10.83
N SER A 263 18.45 -18.29 9.98
CA SER A 263 18.10 -16.91 10.37
C SER A 263 16.92 -16.85 11.36
N PHE A 264 16.14 -17.92 11.49
CA PHE A 264 14.98 -18.02 12.39
C PHE A 264 15.10 -19.11 13.46
N GLU A 265 16.27 -19.73 13.66
CA GLU A 265 16.46 -20.80 14.64
C GLU A 265 16.27 -20.36 16.11
N HIS A 266 16.33 -19.05 16.37
CA HIS A 266 16.11 -18.46 17.69
C HIS A 266 14.66 -18.03 17.94
N TYR A 267 13.75 -18.32 17.00
CA TYR A 267 12.32 -18.01 17.15
C TYR A 267 11.56 -19.08 17.92
N ASP A 268 10.32 -18.73 18.29
CA ASP A 268 9.30 -19.65 18.83
C ASP A 268 9.31 -20.98 18.06
N PRO A 269 9.30 -22.15 18.75
CA PRO A 269 9.28 -23.46 18.10
C PRO A 269 8.17 -23.65 17.07
N ILE A 270 7.02 -22.96 17.22
CA ILE A 270 5.94 -23.00 16.23
C ILE A 270 6.39 -22.33 14.93
N VAL A 271 7.03 -21.16 15.02
CA VAL A 271 7.57 -20.44 13.85
C VAL A 271 8.63 -21.28 13.14
N GLN A 272 9.57 -21.86 13.89
CA GLN A 272 10.60 -22.74 13.32
C GLN A 272 9.99 -23.92 12.55
N LYS A 273 9.03 -24.63 13.17
CA LYS A 273 8.34 -25.76 12.53
C LYS A 273 7.60 -25.32 11.25
N ILE A 274 6.94 -24.16 11.26
CA ILE A 274 6.27 -23.61 10.06
C ILE A 274 7.28 -23.35 8.95
N ILE A 275 8.43 -22.74 9.26
CA ILE A 275 9.47 -22.47 8.25
C ILE A 275 10.02 -23.78 7.67
N HIS A 276 10.08 -24.85 8.45
CA HIS A 276 10.49 -26.17 7.95
C HIS A 276 9.45 -26.84 7.03
N LEU A 277 8.18 -26.40 7.07
CA LEU A 277 7.17 -26.83 6.10
C LEU A 277 7.35 -26.18 4.72
N ILE A 278 8.11 -25.09 4.62
CA ILE A 278 8.34 -24.38 3.36
C ILE A 278 9.45 -25.11 2.60
N PRO A 279 9.14 -25.78 1.47
CA PRO A 279 10.13 -26.55 0.72
C PRO A 279 11.07 -25.62 -0.08
N GLU A 280 10.52 -24.56 -0.66
CA GLU A 280 11.20 -23.59 -1.49
C GLU A 280 10.54 -22.22 -1.37
N SER A 281 11.28 -21.16 -1.58
CA SER A 281 10.78 -19.78 -1.60
C SER A 281 11.64 -18.95 -2.55
N LYS A 282 11.11 -17.76 -2.88
CA LYS A 282 11.90 -16.72 -3.56
C LYS A 282 12.17 -15.58 -2.60
N ARG A 283 13.28 -14.90 -2.79
CA ARG A 283 13.55 -13.64 -2.11
C ARG A 283 13.30 -12.47 -3.07
N TRP A 284 12.51 -11.55 -2.58
CA TRP A 284 12.02 -10.40 -3.34
C TRP A 284 12.74 -9.15 -2.88
N PRO A 285 13.26 -8.32 -3.80
CA PRO A 285 13.88 -7.06 -3.45
C PRO A 285 12.86 -6.08 -2.86
N LEU A 286 13.31 -5.25 -1.93
CA LEU A 286 12.55 -4.13 -1.37
C LEU A 286 12.98 -2.84 -2.06
N LEU A 287 12.41 -2.59 -3.23
CA LEU A 287 12.78 -1.45 -4.08
C LEU A 287 11.98 -0.20 -3.73
N MET A 288 12.67 0.93 -3.65
CA MET A 288 12.08 2.26 -3.49
C MET A 288 12.32 3.10 -4.74
N THR A 289 11.30 3.87 -5.13
CA THR A 289 11.38 4.82 -6.26
C THR A 289 11.21 6.25 -5.74
N GLY A 290 12.05 7.14 -6.23
CA GLY A 290 11.95 8.58 -5.92
C GLY A 290 12.75 9.01 -4.69
N PRO A 291 12.52 10.25 -4.19
CA PRO A 291 11.40 11.13 -4.60
C PRO A 291 11.54 11.62 -6.03
N LEU A 292 10.41 11.78 -6.72
CA LEU A 292 10.30 12.42 -8.02
C LEU A 292 9.92 13.90 -7.81
N GLU A 293 10.45 14.79 -8.63
CA GLU A 293 10.07 16.22 -8.62
C GLU A 293 8.67 16.47 -9.21
N SER A 294 8.24 15.60 -10.12
CA SER A 294 6.91 15.59 -10.74
C SER A 294 6.52 14.16 -11.08
N TRP A 295 5.22 13.88 -11.16
CA TRP A 295 4.71 12.59 -11.64
C TRP A 295 4.18 12.65 -13.07
N SER A 296 4.25 13.81 -13.73
CA SER A 296 3.69 14.00 -15.07
C SER A 296 4.69 14.64 -16.04
N ASN A 297 4.36 14.58 -17.33
CA ASN A 297 5.03 15.37 -18.34
C ASN A 297 4.63 16.86 -18.30
N LYS A 298 5.33 17.70 -19.05
CA LYS A 298 5.15 19.15 -19.06
C LYS A 298 3.73 19.60 -19.38
N VAL A 299 3.05 18.93 -20.30
CA VAL A 299 1.66 19.29 -20.74
C VAL A 299 0.58 18.56 -19.95
N LYS A 300 0.95 17.73 -18.95
CA LYS A 300 0.04 17.08 -18.02
C LYS A 300 -0.95 16.10 -18.69
N ASN A 301 -0.53 15.42 -19.77
CA ASN A 301 -1.31 14.37 -20.43
C ASN A 301 -0.70 12.96 -20.27
N VAL A 302 0.43 12.84 -19.59
CA VAL A 302 1.00 11.57 -19.09
C VAL A 302 1.27 11.73 -17.60
N VAL A 303 0.79 10.80 -16.77
CA VAL A 303 0.95 10.87 -15.31
C VAL A 303 1.26 9.49 -14.72
N LEU A 304 2.08 9.44 -13.66
CA LEU A 304 2.41 8.23 -12.92
C LEU A 304 1.52 8.06 -11.69
N MET A 305 1.35 6.79 -11.26
CA MET A 305 0.72 6.43 -10.00
C MET A 305 1.32 5.15 -9.41
N GLY A 306 1.08 4.93 -8.13
CA GLY A 306 1.49 3.71 -7.45
C GLY A 306 2.99 3.46 -7.52
N ASP A 307 3.39 2.19 -7.62
CA ASP A 307 4.80 1.81 -7.63
C ASP A 307 5.59 2.36 -8.82
N ALA A 308 4.91 2.78 -9.89
CA ALA A 308 5.57 3.50 -10.99
C ALA A 308 6.12 4.85 -10.53
N ALA A 309 5.48 5.50 -9.56
CA ALA A 309 5.88 6.80 -9.02
C ALA A 309 6.60 6.70 -7.66
N HIS A 310 6.16 5.80 -6.78
CA HIS A 310 6.53 5.80 -5.36
C HIS A 310 6.56 4.40 -4.75
N SER A 311 7.19 3.42 -5.39
CA SER A 311 7.38 2.12 -4.76
C SER A 311 8.05 2.25 -3.40
N MET A 312 7.62 1.45 -2.43
CA MET A 312 8.04 1.54 -1.04
C MET A 312 8.30 0.17 -0.44
N VAL A 313 9.12 0.13 0.62
CA VAL A 313 9.30 -1.09 1.41
C VAL A 313 7.98 -1.53 2.05
N ASN A 314 7.86 -2.81 2.37
CA ASN A 314 6.58 -3.43 2.76
C ASN A 314 6.19 -3.25 4.24
N HIS A 315 7.00 -2.54 5.05
CA HIS A 315 6.89 -2.52 6.51
C HIS A 315 5.70 -1.74 7.07
N LEU A 316 4.93 -1.06 6.23
CA LEU A 316 3.68 -0.38 6.60
C LEU A 316 2.43 -1.06 6.00
N ALA A 317 2.60 -2.09 5.14
CA ALA A 317 1.52 -2.71 4.36
C ALA A 317 0.64 -1.69 3.59
N GLN A 318 1.24 -0.58 3.12
CA GLN A 318 0.52 0.53 2.49
C GLN A 318 0.85 0.74 1.00
N GLY A 319 1.77 -0.01 0.40
CA GLY A 319 2.13 0.19 -1.02
C GLY A 319 0.92 0.08 -1.95
N ALA A 320 0.27 -1.08 -1.98
CA ALA A 320 -0.93 -1.27 -2.80
C ALA A 320 -2.09 -0.35 -2.37
N ALA A 321 -2.28 -0.12 -1.06
CA ALA A 321 -3.29 0.79 -0.56
C ALA A 321 -3.06 2.23 -1.05
N THR A 322 -1.81 2.71 -1.06
CA THR A 322 -1.46 4.04 -1.58
C THR A 322 -1.72 4.13 -3.08
N SER A 323 -1.35 3.09 -3.83
CA SER A 323 -1.64 3.00 -5.27
C SER A 323 -3.15 3.02 -5.57
N MET A 324 -3.96 2.32 -4.77
CA MET A 324 -5.42 2.33 -4.91
C MET A 324 -6.01 3.71 -4.54
N GLU A 325 -5.49 4.38 -3.48
CA GLU A 325 -5.88 5.76 -3.16
C GLU A 325 -5.58 6.72 -4.30
N ASP A 326 -4.40 6.57 -4.96
CA ASP A 326 -4.03 7.40 -6.12
C ASP A 326 -5.06 7.26 -7.23
N GLY A 327 -5.44 6.02 -7.55
CA GLY A 327 -6.43 5.74 -8.58
C GLY A 327 -7.80 6.34 -8.26
N VAL A 328 -8.26 6.22 -7.01
CA VAL A 328 -9.52 6.80 -6.54
C VAL A 328 -9.49 8.33 -6.65
N PHE A 329 -8.42 8.95 -6.16
CA PHE A 329 -8.25 10.41 -6.22
C PHE A 329 -8.23 10.90 -7.67
N LEU A 330 -7.40 10.28 -8.53
CA LEU A 330 -7.29 10.64 -9.94
C LEU A 330 -8.64 10.50 -10.66
N GLY A 331 -9.34 9.38 -10.45
CA GLY A 331 -10.67 9.17 -11.04
C GLY A 331 -11.67 10.25 -10.62
N ARG A 332 -11.60 10.70 -9.35
CA ARG A 332 -12.48 11.74 -8.86
C ARG A 332 -12.19 13.11 -9.49
N VAL A 333 -10.92 13.54 -9.60
CA VAL A 333 -10.59 14.82 -10.24
C VAL A 333 -10.85 14.80 -11.76
N ILE A 334 -10.60 13.67 -12.44
CA ILE A 334 -10.90 13.51 -13.87
C ILE A 334 -12.41 13.56 -14.13
N SER A 335 -13.26 13.14 -13.18
CA SER A 335 -14.71 13.32 -13.33
C SER A 335 -15.12 14.79 -13.50
N ASP A 336 -14.36 15.72 -12.91
CA ASP A 336 -14.57 17.16 -13.09
C ASP A 336 -14.09 17.67 -14.45
N VAL A 337 -13.10 17.00 -15.08
CA VAL A 337 -12.74 17.25 -16.48
C VAL A 337 -13.87 16.82 -17.42
N VAL A 338 -14.43 15.60 -17.20
CA VAL A 338 -15.58 15.09 -17.97
C VAL A 338 -16.79 16.04 -17.85
N ARG A 339 -17.01 16.61 -16.66
CA ARG A 339 -18.09 17.61 -16.41
C ARG A 339 -17.77 18.99 -16.95
N GLY A 340 -16.58 19.24 -17.50
CA GLY A 340 -16.12 20.53 -17.99
C GLY A 340 -15.88 21.57 -16.88
N ILE A 341 -15.65 21.13 -15.64
CA ILE A 341 -15.34 22.01 -14.49
C ILE A 341 -13.86 22.37 -14.49
N LEU A 342 -13.01 21.39 -14.77
CA LEU A 342 -11.55 21.51 -14.88
C LEU A 342 -11.08 21.21 -16.30
N SER A 343 -9.92 21.74 -16.66
CA SER A 343 -9.12 21.22 -17.77
C SER A 343 -8.32 19.99 -17.33
N LEU A 344 -7.82 19.21 -18.26
CA LEU A 344 -7.01 18.04 -17.96
C LEU A 344 -5.70 18.42 -17.22
N PRO A 345 -4.94 19.45 -17.66
CA PRO A 345 -3.76 19.90 -16.91
C PRO A 345 -4.05 20.32 -15.46
N GLU A 346 -5.16 21.04 -15.21
CA GLU A 346 -5.56 21.45 -13.86
C GLU A 346 -5.85 20.22 -12.97
N ALA A 347 -6.54 19.22 -13.50
CA ALA A 347 -6.84 17.99 -12.75
C ALA A 347 -5.57 17.21 -12.37
N VAL A 348 -4.60 17.11 -13.29
CA VAL A 348 -3.31 16.44 -13.04
C VAL A 348 -2.46 17.26 -12.06
N GLU A 349 -2.49 18.58 -12.12
CA GLU A 349 -1.81 19.45 -11.14
C GLU A 349 -2.37 19.27 -9.73
N ILE A 350 -3.70 19.25 -9.58
CA ILE A 350 -4.37 18.98 -8.30
C ILE A 350 -3.96 17.60 -7.76
N TYR A 351 -3.94 16.59 -8.63
CA TYR A 351 -3.52 15.23 -8.27
C TYR A 351 -2.09 15.21 -7.73
N GLU A 352 -1.13 15.76 -8.47
CA GLU A 352 0.27 15.79 -8.05
C GLU A 352 0.46 16.55 -6.73
N LYS A 353 -0.06 17.78 -6.65
CA LYS A 353 0.06 18.65 -5.46
C LYS A 353 -0.45 17.97 -4.19
N THR A 354 -1.49 17.15 -4.32
CA THR A 354 -2.11 16.51 -3.15
C THR A 354 -1.50 15.12 -2.86
N ARG A 355 -1.25 14.31 -3.90
CA ARG A 355 -0.84 12.92 -3.70
C ARG A 355 0.65 12.72 -3.47
N MET A 356 1.51 13.52 -4.11
CA MET A 356 2.96 13.40 -3.96
C MET A 356 3.41 13.53 -2.50
N PRO A 357 3.01 14.57 -1.73
CA PRO A 357 3.43 14.69 -0.33
C PRO A 357 2.93 13.52 0.54
N ARG A 358 1.70 13.03 0.28
CA ARG A 358 1.15 11.90 1.03
C ARG A 358 1.91 10.60 0.74
N ALA A 359 2.16 10.28 -0.52
CA ALA A 359 2.90 9.09 -0.91
C ALA A 359 4.33 9.13 -0.35
N TRP A 360 4.99 10.27 -0.46
CA TRP A 360 6.32 10.49 0.11
C TRP A 360 6.36 10.25 1.62
N THR A 361 5.39 10.82 2.35
CA THR A 361 5.28 10.60 3.80
C THR A 361 5.13 9.11 4.11
N LYS A 362 4.26 8.38 3.38
CA LYS A 362 4.08 6.93 3.58
C LYS A 362 5.34 6.12 3.26
N GLN A 363 6.10 6.51 2.22
CA GLN A 363 7.39 5.87 1.93
C GLN A 363 8.36 6.04 3.11
N GLN A 364 8.51 7.25 3.64
CA GLN A 364 9.41 7.54 4.77
C GLN A 364 8.98 6.78 6.02
N VAL A 365 7.70 6.80 6.35
CA VAL A 365 7.17 6.08 7.53
C VAL A 365 7.32 4.56 7.36
N SER A 366 7.12 4.03 6.17
CA SER A 366 7.35 2.60 5.90
C SER A 366 8.82 2.23 6.10
N PHE A 367 9.74 3.06 5.63
CA PHE A 367 11.17 2.87 5.83
C PHE A 367 11.56 2.92 7.31
N THR A 368 11.12 3.96 8.04
CA THR A 368 11.38 4.12 9.48
C THR A 368 10.76 2.96 10.28
N SER A 369 9.55 2.50 9.90
CA SER A 369 8.93 1.32 10.51
C SER A 369 9.80 0.07 10.33
N GLY A 370 10.42 -0.08 9.17
CA GLY A 370 11.40 -1.15 8.91
C GLY A 370 12.60 -1.05 9.85
N GLN A 371 13.22 0.12 9.94
CA GLN A 371 14.36 0.34 10.84
C GLN A 371 14.01 -0.01 12.30
N ALA A 372 12.83 0.42 12.77
CA ALA A 372 12.38 0.08 14.13
C ALA A 372 12.10 -1.42 14.31
N THR A 373 11.61 -2.11 13.27
CA THR A 373 11.30 -3.54 13.32
C THR A 373 12.58 -4.39 13.33
N PHE A 374 13.61 -3.96 12.61
CA PHE A 374 14.91 -4.63 12.53
C PHE A 374 15.94 -4.12 13.55
N ALA A 375 15.52 -3.31 14.52
CA ALA A 375 16.42 -2.73 15.49
C ALA A 375 17.24 -3.79 16.23
N ALA A 376 18.53 -3.50 16.46
CA ALA A 376 19.41 -4.34 17.24
C ALA A 376 19.14 -4.18 18.75
N GLU A 377 19.68 -5.08 19.56
CA GLU A 377 19.73 -4.87 21.02
C GLU A 377 20.74 -3.77 21.40
N PRO A 378 20.47 -2.94 22.40
CA PRO A 378 19.35 -2.97 23.35
C PRO A 378 18.12 -2.18 22.93
N GLU A 379 18.07 -1.64 21.72
CA GLU A 379 17.01 -0.75 21.25
C GLU A 379 15.70 -1.48 21.04
N LEU A 380 15.78 -2.71 20.50
CA LEU A 380 14.63 -3.61 20.35
C LEU A 380 13.96 -3.87 21.70
N SER A 381 14.74 -4.20 22.74
CA SER A 381 14.22 -4.44 24.08
C SER A 381 13.57 -3.19 24.69
N ARG A 382 14.13 -2.00 24.49
CA ARG A 382 13.52 -0.73 24.93
C ARG A 382 12.18 -0.48 24.24
N ARG A 383 12.12 -0.66 22.92
CA ARG A 383 10.89 -0.54 22.13
C ARG A 383 9.82 -1.53 22.63
N ASN A 384 10.20 -2.78 22.83
CA ASN A 384 9.29 -3.83 23.27
C ASN A 384 8.73 -3.54 24.66
N LEU A 385 9.55 -3.05 25.59
CA LEU A 385 9.12 -2.64 26.92
C LEU A 385 8.13 -1.46 26.85
N ALA A 386 8.43 -0.43 26.08
CA ALA A 386 7.56 0.72 25.89
C ALA A 386 6.20 0.29 25.30
N SER A 387 6.19 -0.56 24.27
CA SER A 387 4.98 -1.08 23.66
C SER A 387 4.14 -1.94 24.61
N ARG A 388 4.76 -2.71 25.50
CA ARG A 388 4.06 -3.49 26.55
C ARG A 388 3.38 -2.56 27.56
N ILE A 389 4.05 -1.51 27.99
CA ILE A 389 3.51 -0.52 28.94
C ILE A 389 2.32 0.21 28.31
N GLU A 390 2.42 0.65 27.08
CA GLU A 390 1.36 1.34 26.34
C GLU A 390 0.15 0.43 26.16
N THR A 391 0.36 -0.79 25.70
CA THR A 391 -0.70 -1.79 25.51
C THR A 391 -1.43 -2.07 26.82
N HIS A 392 -0.71 -2.19 27.92
CA HIS A 392 -1.29 -2.40 29.24
C HIS A 392 -2.09 -1.18 29.73
N GLY A 393 -1.56 0.03 29.53
CA GLY A 393 -2.25 1.29 29.88
C GLY A 393 -3.53 1.49 29.10
N TYR A 394 -3.53 1.12 27.83
CA TYR A 394 -4.66 1.20 26.92
C TYR A 394 -5.87 0.37 27.38
N PHE A 395 -5.66 -0.82 27.97
CA PHE A 395 -6.75 -1.66 28.49
C PHE A 395 -7.28 -1.21 29.84
N LYS A 396 -6.43 -0.58 30.66
CA LYS A 396 -6.85 -0.07 31.97
C LYS A 396 -7.68 1.21 31.89
N ASN A 397 -7.36 2.07 30.92
CA ASN A 397 -8.01 3.36 30.74
C ASN A 397 -8.41 3.49 29.26
N PRO A 398 -9.64 3.12 28.87
CA PRO A 398 -10.13 3.39 27.53
C PRO A 398 -9.98 4.87 27.22
N VAL A 399 -9.30 5.19 26.14
CA VAL A 399 -9.00 6.58 25.73
C VAL A 399 -10.33 7.30 25.51
N ASP A 400 -10.52 8.41 26.23
CA ASP A 400 -11.59 9.35 25.95
C ASP A 400 -11.28 10.04 24.61
N PRO A 401 -12.13 9.91 23.56
CA PRO A 401 -11.90 10.56 22.29
C PRO A 401 -11.81 12.09 22.39
N ALA A 402 -12.39 12.69 23.44
CA ALA A 402 -12.35 14.12 23.70
C ALA A 402 -11.00 14.56 24.29
N HIS A 403 -10.27 13.65 24.91
CA HIS A 403 -9.00 13.92 25.56
C HIS A 403 -7.97 12.85 25.16
N PRO A 404 -7.49 12.87 23.91
CA PRO A 404 -6.46 11.93 23.47
C PRO A 404 -5.21 12.14 24.37
N PRO A 405 -4.54 11.05 24.76
CA PRO A 405 -3.31 11.15 25.51
C PRO A 405 -2.29 12.00 24.72
N PRO A 406 -1.37 12.69 25.41
CA PRO A 406 -0.31 13.41 24.74
C PRO A 406 0.40 12.50 23.75
N ALA A 407 0.80 13.05 22.60
CA ALA A 407 1.42 12.28 21.52
C ALA A 407 2.59 11.45 22.07
N TYR A 408 2.35 10.17 22.25
CA TYR A 408 3.41 9.25 22.61
C TYR A 408 4.32 9.04 21.39
N ARG A 409 5.61 9.07 21.62
CA ARG A 409 6.62 8.57 20.69
C ARG A 409 6.58 7.04 20.73
N SER A 410 5.47 6.44 20.25
CA SER A 410 5.34 4.99 20.17
C SER A 410 5.99 4.48 18.90
N TRP A 411 6.96 3.62 19.04
CA TRP A 411 7.57 2.86 17.94
C TRP A 411 6.64 1.78 17.36
N ASN A 412 5.51 1.53 18.03
CA ASN A 412 4.49 0.61 17.54
C ASN A 412 3.47 1.36 16.70
N LEU A 413 3.81 1.64 15.44
CA LEU A 413 2.94 2.33 14.48
C LEU A 413 1.60 1.61 14.24
N TRP A 414 1.53 0.31 14.54
CA TRP A 414 0.34 -0.51 14.38
C TRP A 414 -0.56 -0.52 15.62
N GLY A 415 0.02 -0.33 16.79
CA GLY A 415 -0.66 -0.42 18.08
C GLY A 415 -1.35 0.87 18.50
N TYR A 416 -1.03 2.00 17.90
CA TYR A 416 -1.47 3.30 18.38
C TYR A 416 -2.52 3.91 17.45
N PRO A 417 -3.80 3.99 17.88
CA PRO A 417 -4.87 4.60 17.08
C PRO A 417 -4.56 6.03 16.64
N ASP A 418 -3.79 6.76 17.43
CA ASP A 418 -3.44 8.16 17.15
C ASP A 418 -2.25 8.32 16.20
N SER A 419 -1.37 7.32 16.06
CA SER A 419 -0.27 7.40 15.10
C SER A 419 -0.69 7.01 13.69
N VAL A 420 -1.80 6.30 13.51
CA VAL A 420 -2.25 5.84 12.20
C VAL A 420 -3.59 6.42 11.70
N PRO A 421 -4.26 7.40 12.39
CA PRO A 421 -5.51 7.95 11.89
C PRO A 421 -5.36 8.59 10.51
N GLY A 422 -4.23 9.25 10.22
CA GLY A 422 -3.92 9.81 8.91
C GLY A 422 -3.84 8.77 7.79
N VAL A 423 -3.65 7.49 8.14
CA VAL A 423 -3.71 6.38 7.20
C VAL A 423 -5.14 5.85 7.10
N TYR A 424 -5.73 5.39 8.21
CA TYR A 424 -6.99 4.63 8.20
C TYR A 424 -8.24 5.48 7.97
N ALA A 425 -8.27 6.71 8.49
CA ALA A 425 -9.38 7.64 8.29
C ALA A 425 -9.39 8.29 6.90
N TYR A 426 -8.32 8.16 6.13
CA TYR A 426 -8.19 8.85 4.85
C TYR A 426 -9.22 8.36 3.83
N ASP A 427 -9.92 9.32 3.23
CA ASP A 427 -10.87 9.12 2.15
C ASP A 427 -10.41 9.91 0.91
N ALA A 428 -9.94 9.18 -0.10
CA ALA A 428 -9.36 9.78 -1.30
C ALA A 428 -10.39 10.53 -2.17
N GLU A 429 -11.68 10.13 -2.14
CA GLU A 429 -12.75 10.88 -2.84
C GLU A 429 -12.98 12.23 -2.17
N SER A 430 -13.14 12.24 -0.83
CA SER A 430 -13.35 13.47 -0.06
C SER A 430 -12.14 14.42 -0.15
N ASP A 431 -10.92 13.86 -0.14
CA ASP A 431 -9.70 14.67 -0.28
C ASP A 431 -9.58 15.30 -1.68
N ALA A 432 -9.99 14.57 -2.73
CA ALA A 432 -10.06 15.10 -4.08
C ALA A 432 -11.09 16.23 -4.21
N ASP A 433 -12.29 16.06 -3.62
CA ASP A 433 -13.31 17.10 -3.59
C ASP A 433 -12.82 18.38 -2.90
N ASN A 434 -12.13 18.24 -1.77
CA ASN A 434 -11.56 19.38 -1.06
C ASN A 434 -10.45 20.07 -1.85
N ALA A 435 -9.57 19.29 -2.48
CA ALA A 435 -8.49 19.83 -3.30
C ALA A 435 -9.02 20.59 -4.52
N VAL A 436 -10.08 20.09 -5.17
CA VAL A 436 -10.77 20.80 -6.26
C VAL A 436 -11.42 22.09 -5.76
N CYS A 437 -12.12 22.05 -4.61
CA CYS A 437 -12.73 23.24 -4.02
C CYS A 437 -11.67 24.30 -3.66
N GLU A 438 -10.57 23.91 -3.05
CA GLU A 438 -9.45 24.81 -2.74
C GLU A 438 -8.88 25.43 -4.01
N PHE A 439 -8.63 24.63 -5.06
CA PHE A 439 -8.13 25.10 -6.34
C PHE A 439 -9.07 26.14 -6.98
N LEU A 440 -10.40 25.94 -6.85
CA LEU A 440 -11.41 26.86 -7.38
C LEU A 440 -11.73 28.03 -6.45
N GLY A 441 -11.04 28.20 -5.33
CA GLY A 441 -11.28 29.24 -4.33
C GLY A 441 -12.65 29.13 -3.64
N LYS A 442 -13.19 27.90 -3.49
CA LYS A 442 -14.49 27.59 -2.87
C LYS A 442 -14.31 26.90 -1.53
N GLN A 443 -15.29 27.04 -0.64
CA GLN A 443 -15.35 26.17 0.54
C GLN A 443 -15.67 24.73 0.11
N GLY A 444 -14.82 23.78 0.51
CA GLY A 444 -15.02 22.37 0.29
C GLY A 444 -16.14 21.78 1.16
N PRO A 445 -16.63 20.60 0.83
CA PRO A 445 -17.54 19.87 1.70
C PRO A 445 -16.87 19.64 3.06
N VAL A 446 -17.60 20.01 4.13
CA VAL A 446 -17.13 19.81 5.50
C VAL A 446 -17.38 18.35 5.88
N ASP A 447 -16.49 17.45 5.49
CA ASP A 447 -16.48 16.09 6.02
C ASP A 447 -15.70 16.07 7.35
N PRO A 448 -16.34 15.65 8.46
CA PRO A 448 -15.64 15.51 9.75
C PRO A 448 -14.39 14.62 9.68
N THR A 449 -14.39 13.60 8.80
CA THR A 449 -13.23 12.71 8.59
C THR A 449 -12.09 13.43 7.88
N THR A 450 -12.39 14.38 7.00
CA THR A 450 -11.39 15.20 6.30
C THR A 450 -10.68 16.16 7.26
N ARG A 451 -11.40 16.75 8.23
CA ARG A 451 -10.78 17.58 9.28
C ARG A 451 -9.85 16.76 10.17
N VAL A 452 -10.23 15.53 10.48
CA VAL A 452 -9.38 14.57 11.19
C VAL A 452 -8.14 14.25 10.35
N SER A 453 -8.30 13.90 9.07
CA SER A 453 -7.15 13.58 8.21
C SER A 453 -6.24 14.80 7.95
N GLN A 454 -6.78 16.02 7.93
CA GLN A 454 -6.00 17.25 7.77
C GLN A 454 -5.16 17.57 9.03
N ARG A 455 -5.76 17.49 10.22
CA ARG A 455 -5.04 17.62 11.50
C ARG A 455 -3.98 16.54 11.69
N LEU A 456 -4.21 15.36 11.14
CA LEU A 456 -3.31 14.23 11.25
C LEU A 456 -2.19 14.29 10.21
N ARG A 457 -2.42 14.89 9.04
CA ARG A 457 -1.35 15.27 8.11
C ARG A 457 -0.37 16.23 8.78
N GLU A 458 -0.88 17.27 9.45
CA GLU A 458 -0.06 18.23 10.18
C GLU A 458 0.71 17.56 11.32
N LYS A 459 0.08 16.65 12.06
CA LYS A 459 0.70 15.92 13.16
C LYS A 459 1.72 14.86 12.68
N TRP A 460 1.44 14.16 11.58
CA TRP A 460 2.38 13.23 10.97
C TRP A 460 3.58 13.94 10.34
N TRP A 461 3.33 15.06 9.69
CA TRP A 461 4.39 15.89 9.14
C TRP A 461 5.29 16.42 10.24
N SER A 462 4.72 16.90 11.34
CA SER A 462 5.51 17.34 12.50
C SER A 462 6.28 16.20 13.16
N TRP A 463 5.77 14.97 13.12
CA TRP A 463 6.45 13.80 13.67
C TRP A 463 7.64 13.35 12.82
N SER A 464 7.48 13.28 11.51
CA SER A 464 8.57 12.96 10.58
C SER A 464 9.66 14.04 10.55
N VAL A 465 9.28 15.31 10.69
CA VAL A 465 10.21 16.45 10.77
C VAL A 465 10.95 16.44 12.12
N VAL A 466 10.28 16.17 13.22
CA VAL A 466 10.90 16.08 14.56
C VAL A 466 11.90 14.92 14.62
N GLU A 467 11.61 13.76 14.02
CA GLU A 467 12.61 12.69 13.98
C GLU A 467 13.78 12.97 13.04
N ALA A 468 13.54 13.61 11.91
CA ALA A 468 14.63 14.04 11.04
C ALA A 468 15.51 15.11 11.72
N GLU A 469 14.92 16.04 12.47
CA GLU A 469 15.64 17.02 13.27
C GLU A 469 16.34 16.38 14.49
N ASP A 470 15.71 15.43 15.19
CA ASP A 470 16.31 14.68 16.28
C ASP A 470 17.41 13.72 15.79
N ALA A 471 17.26 13.12 14.61
CA ALA A 471 18.32 12.35 13.96
C ALA A 471 19.51 13.23 13.52
N GLN A 472 19.23 14.45 13.06
CA GLN A 472 20.29 15.45 12.78
C GLN A 472 20.90 16.08 14.05
N ARG A 473 20.13 16.16 15.14
CA ARG A 473 20.60 16.57 16.47
C ARG A 473 21.17 15.39 17.28
N GLY A 474 21.04 14.17 16.78
CA GLY A 474 21.26 12.88 17.45
C GLY A 474 22.69 12.57 17.90
N GLU A 475 23.56 13.57 18.00
CA GLU A 475 24.81 13.45 18.76
C GLU A 475 24.71 13.91 20.23
N LYS A 476 23.57 14.38 20.70
CA LYS A 476 23.48 15.00 22.07
C LYS A 476 22.20 14.71 22.85
N SER A 477 21.49 13.66 22.68
CA SER A 477 20.47 13.28 23.66
C SER A 477 20.72 11.86 24.15
N LYS A 478 21.43 11.79 25.25
CA LYS A 478 21.40 10.63 26.13
C LYS A 478 19.98 10.47 26.64
N LEU A 479 19.29 9.43 26.21
CA LEU A 479 18.20 8.82 26.93
C LEU A 479 18.70 7.64 27.70
#